data_b4867aa51d9a4ee0a363d40302c30000
#
_entry.id   b4867aa51d9a4ee0a363d40302c30000
#
_cell.length_a   1.000
_cell.length_b   1.000
_cell.length_c   1.000
_cell.angle_alpha   90.00
_cell.angle_beta   90.00
_cell.angle_gamma   90.00
#
_symmetry.space_group_name_H-M   'P 1'
#
loop_
_entity.id
_entity.type
_entity.pdbx_description
1 polymer ?
#
loop_
_entity_poly.entity_id
_entity_poly.type
_entity_poly.pdbx_seq_one_letter_code
_entity_poly.pdbx_strand_id
1 'polypeptide(L)'
;MDALEVTERSQVGQMEVFETEKKVQEKLHDFIALNAMAKNAGIVCFGSSTFAKMNMLELAMDCGLNVPLYNRSIEGLTLEDSAEVLERVIIPLQPSKIFVNFGEEDSVEDVQEFVARYEWLLLNIHRTCKNCRIYIVSVRSDKSFAGPLNKGLAELSQSTGCRFVDISFGSVFGSLRPYMRSFPIDFADAMLYKAS
;
A
#
# COMPACT_ATOMS: atom_id res chain seq x y z
N MET A 1 -18.21 -36.81 -5.92
CA MET A 1 -18.29 -35.41 -5.45
C MET A 1 -19.68 -34.95 -5.82
N ASP A 2 -20.48 -34.68 -4.81
CA ASP A 2 -21.92 -34.46 -4.95
C ASP A 2 -22.21 -33.03 -5.48
N ALA A 3 -23.14 -32.91 -6.42
CA ALA A 3 -23.52 -31.59 -7.00
C ALA A 3 -23.97 -30.59 -5.94
N LEU A 4 -24.49 -31.09 -4.82
CA LEU A 4 -24.87 -30.27 -3.65
C LEU A 4 -23.66 -29.63 -2.95
N GLU A 5 -22.55 -30.37 -2.75
CA GLU A 5 -21.33 -29.82 -2.16
C GLU A 5 -20.67 -28.73 -3.03
N VAL A 6 -20.75 -28.84 -4.34
CA VAL A 6 -20.22 -27.83 -5.27
C VAL A 6 -21.05 -26.56 -5.21
N THR A 7 -22.38 -26.68 -5.08
CA THR A 7 -23.29 -25.55 -4.99
C THR A 7 -23.14 -24.80 -3.66
N GLU A 8 -23.00 -25.51 -2.54
CA GLU A 8 -22.79 -24.90 -1.22
C GLU A 8 -21.44 -24.17 -1.14
N ARG A 9 -20.36 -24.74 -1.66
CA ARG A 9 -19.05 -24.07 -1.73
C ARG A 9 -19.08 -22.80 -2.59
N SER A 10 -19.81 -22.83 -3.69
CA SER A 10 -20.00 -21.66 -4.56
C SER A 10 -20.77 -20.54 -3.87
N GLN A 11 -21.81 -20.87 -3.09
CA GLN A 11 -22.59 -19.90 -2.33
C GLN A 11 -21.82 -19.29 -1.17
N VAL A 12 -21.02 -20.10 -0.46
CA VAL A 12 -20.14 -19.61 0.63
C VAL A 12 -19.10 -18.64 0.08
N GLY A 13 -18.43 -18.99 -1.03
CA GLY A 13 -17.44 -18.09 -1.66
C GLY A 13 -18.05 -16.77 -2.13
N GLN A 14 -19.26 -16.79 -2.71
CA GLN A 14 -19.94 -15.56 -3.11
C GLN A 14 -20.33 -14.68 -1.92
N MET A 15 -20.70 -15.29 -0.81
CA MET A 15 -21.06 -14.57 0.42
C MET A 15 -19.83 -13.93 1.08
N GLU A 16 -18.68 -14.61 1.08
CA GLU A 16 -17.42 -14.06 1.58
C GLU A 16 -16.93 -12.86 0.74
N VAL A 17 -17.02 -12.94 -0.57
CA VAL A 17 -16.70 -11.83 -1.48
C VAL A 17 -17.60 -10.62 -1.19
N PHE A 18 -18.90 -10.83 -1.11
CA PHE A 18 -19.86 -9.76 -0.82
C PHE A 18 -19.63 -9.08 0.54
N GLU A 19 -19.30 -9.88 1.58
CA GLU A 19 -18.98 -9.32 2.89
C GLU A 19 -17.67 -8.50 2.85
N THR A 20 -16.67 -8.94 2.09
CA THR A 20 -15.40 -8.22 1.92
C THR A 20 -15.62 -6.90 1.19
N GLU A 21 -16.35 -6.90 0.08
CA GLU A 21 -16.69 -5.68 -0.65
C GLU A 21 -17.45 -4.67 0.24
N LYS A 22 -18.41 -5.15 1.01
CA LYS A 22 -19.16 -4.30 1.94
C LYS A 22 -18.25 -3.66 2.99
N LYS A 23 -17.32 -4.42 3.58
CA LYS A 23 -16.33 -3.91 4.54
C LYS A 23 -15.41 -2.87 3.91
N VAL A 24 -14.97 -3.09 2.68
CA VAL A 24 -14.16 -2.12 1.93
C VAL A 24 -14.92 -0.82 1.75
N GLN A 25 -16.19 -0.87 1.34
CA GLN A 25 -17.01 0.31 1.14
C GLN A 25 -17.30 1.06 2.45
N GLU A 26 -17.59 0.36 3.55
CA GLU A 26 -17.76 0.98 4.87
C GLU A 26 -16.48 1.71 5.31
N LYS A 27 -15.31 1.08 5.15
CA LYS A 27 -14.01 1.69 5.46
C LYS A 27 -13.68 2.88 4.57
N LEU A 28 -14.01 2.81 3.30
CA LEU A 28 -13.87 3.92 2.37
C LEU A 28 -14.64 5.17 2.87
N HIS A 29 -15.89 5.00 3.29
CA HIS A 29 -16.72 6.08 3.84
C HIS A 29 -16.13 6.64 5.13
N ASP A 30 -15.69 5.78 6.05
CA ASP A 30 -15.00 6.18 7.30
C ASP A 30 -13.78 7.06 6.98
N PHE A 31 -12.95 6.65 6.03
CA PHE A 31 -11.73 7.37 5.68
C PHE A 31 -12.02 8.72 5.01
N ILE A 32 -13.06 8.82 4.19
CA ILE A 32 -13.49 10.09 3.62
C ILE A 32 -13.91 11.06 4.73
N ALA A 33 -14.69 10.58 5.72
CA ALA A 33 -15.11 11.39 6.85
C ALA A 33 -13.91 11.83 7.71
N LEU A 34 -12.97 10.92 8.01
CA LEU A 34 -11.75 11.22 8.76
C LEU A 34 -10.83 12.21 8.04
N ASN A 35 -10.80 12.18 6.72
CA ASN A 35 -9.99 13.10 5.92
C ASN A 35 -10.44 14.55 6.05
N ALA A 36 -11.69 14.83 6.41
CA ALA A 36 -12.16 16.19 6.68
C ALA A 36 -11.41 16.88 7.82
N MET A 37 -10.80 16.11 8.73
CA MET A 37 -10.00 16.63 9.85
C MET A 37 -8.49 16.39 9.66
N ALA A 38 -8.08 15.75 8.58
CA ALA A 38 -6.69 15.39 8.34
C ALA A 38 -5.87 16.58 7.86
N LYS A 39 -4.59 16.60 8.20
CA LYS A 39 -3.62 17.57 7.68
C LYS A 39 -2.93 16.99 6.44
N ASN A 40 -2.77 17.81 5.43
CA ASN A 40 -2.04 17.45 4.22
C ASN A 40 -0.53 17.26 4.50
N ALA A 41 0.17 16.67 3.53
CA ALA A 41 1.60 16.44 3.57
C ALA A 41 2.08 15.49 4.69
N GLY A 42 1.18 14.66 5.25
CA GLY A 42 1.53 13.59 6.17
C GLY A 42 2.15 12.38 5.47
N ILE A 43 2.46 11.36 6.25
CA ILE A 43 2.86 10.04 5.77
C ILE A 43 1.59 9.19 5.66
N VAL A 44 1.42 8.46 4.56
CA VAL A 44 0.27 7.58 4.33
C VAL A 44 0.74 6.15 4.12
N CYS A 45 0.12 5.20 4.81
CA CYS A 45 0.19 3.77 4.48
C CYS A 45 -1.06 3.40 3.70
N PHE A 46 -0.86 2.85 2.51
CA PHE A 46 -1.91 2.48 1.56
C PHE A 46 -1.68 1.05 1.08
N GLY A 47 -2.64 0.20 1.30
CA GLY A 47 -2.52 -1.22 0.94
C GLY A 47 -3.61 -2.06 1.57
N SER A 48 -3.28 -3.31 1.79
CA SER A 48 -4.19 -4.35 2.24
C SER A 48 -3.94 -4.75 3.71
N SER A 49 -4.13 -6.03 4.02
CA SER A 49 -4.19 -6.60 5.37
C SER A 49 -2.92 -6.38 6.20
N THR A 50 -1.73 -6.45 5.60
CA THR A 50 -0.48 -6.22 6.34
C THR A 50 -0.49 -4.86 7.04
N PHE A 51 -0.82 -3.80 6.33
CA PHE A 51 -0.88 -2.47 6.92
C PHE A 51 -2.15 -2.23 7.73
N ALA A 52 -3.30 -2.78 7.30
CA ALA A 52 -4.56 -2.61 8.02
C ALA A 52 -4.48 -3.11 9.47
N LYS A 53 -3.73 -4.19 9.70
CA LYS A 53 -3.53 -4.82 11.02
C LYS A 53 -2.42 -4.20 11.86
N MET A 54 -1.64 -3.25 11.31
CA MET A 54 -0.52 -2.64 12.04
C MET A 54 -0.97 -1.56 13.01
N ASN A 55 -0.35 -1.53 14.19
CA ASN A 55 -0.50 -0.43 15.15
C ASN A 55 0.35 0.78 14.70
N MET A 56 -0.22 1.60 13.83
CA MET A 56 0.48 2.78 13.29
C MET A 56 0.77 3.86 14.32
N LEU A 57 0.02 3.91 15.42
CA LEU A 57 0.28 4.86 16.50
C LEU A 57 1.60 4.52 17.21
N GLU A 58 1.80 3.25 17.54
CA GLU A 58 3.05 2.76 18.12
C GLU A 58 4.24 3.02 17.19
N LEU A 59 4.09 2.72 15.90
CA LEU A 59 5.12 3.01 14.91
C LEU A 59 5.45 4.50 14.83
N ALA A 60 4.45 5.38 14.86
CA ALA A 60 4.64 6.82 14.85
C ALA A 60 5.41 7.31 16.09
N MET A 61 5.05 6.80 17.27
CA MET A 61 5.72 7.13 18.54
C MET A 61 7.17 6.64 18.56
N ASP A 62 7.42 5.39 18.19
CA ASP A 62 8.77 4.80 18.13
C ASP A 62 9.67 5.48 17.13
N CYS A 63 9.11 5.98 16.03
CA CYS A 63 9.85 6.75 15.04
C CYS A 63 10.04 8.22 15.45
N GLY A 64 9.38 8.72 16.48
CA GLY A 64 9.42 10.12 16.87
C GLY A 64 8.96 11.04 15.73
N LEU A 65 7.84 10.68 15.07
CA LEU A 65 7.35 11.45 13.94
C LEU A 65 6.80 12.81 14.40
N ASN A 66 7.19 13.85 13.70
CA ASN A 66 6.67 15.22 13.89
C ASN A 66 5.61 15.59 12.83
N VAL A 67 5.26 14.65 11.96
CA VAL A 67 4.22 14.79 10.94
C VAL A 67 3.16 13.69 11.12
N PRO A 68 1.92 13.92 10.71
CA PRO A 68 0.87 12.91 10.81
C PRO A 68 1.23 11.63 10.05
N LEU A 69 0.91 10.49 10.64
CA LEU A 69 0.92 9.17 9.98
C LEU A 69 -0.51 8.67 9.87
N TYR A 70 -0.97 8.45 8.66
CA TYR A 70 -2.31 7.97 8.37
C TYR A 70 -2.27 6.55 7.81
N ASN A 71 -2.94 5.62 8.50
CA ASN A 71 -3.25 4.32 7.91
C ASN A 71 -4.53 4.45 7.09
N ARG A 72 -4.42 4.28 5.78
CA ARG A 72 -5.53 4.26 4.83
C ARG A 72 -5.59 2.92 4.09
N SER A 73 -5.09 1.88 4.75
CA SER A 73 -5.14 0.52 4.24
C SER A 73 -6.43 -0.16 4.70
N ILE A 74 -6.96 -1.03 3.86
CA ILE A 74 -8.22 -1.74 4.12
C ILE A 74 -7.96 -3.24 4.00
N GLU A 75 -8.36 -4.00 5.01
CA GLU A 75 -8.27 -5.46 4.99
C GLU A 75 -9.11 -6.03 3.83
N GLY A 76 -8.53 -6.91 3.03
CA GLY A 76 -9.15 -7.49 1.86
C GLY A 76 -9.11 -6.61 0.59
N LEU A 77 -8.57 -5.39 0.65
CA LEU A 77 -8.45 -4.54 -0.53
C LEU A 77 -7.44 -5.11 -1.52
N THR A 78 -7.87 -5.32 -2.75
CA THR A 78 -7.01 -5.76 -3.86
C THR A 78 -6.40 -4.56 -4.60
N LEU A 79 -5.37 -4.83 -5.41
CA LEU A 79 -4.80 -3.84 -6.31
C LEU A 79 -5.84 -3.32 -7.32
N GLU A 80 -6.71 -4.20 -7.81
CA GLU A 80 -7.75 -3.87 -8.77
C GLU A 80 -8.77 -2.88 -8.19
N ASP A 81 -9.18 -3.10 -6.93
CA ASP A 81 -10.17 -2.26 -6.24
C ASP A 81 -9.57 -0.99 -5.63
N SER A 82 -8.25 -0.84 -5.68
CA SER A 82 -7.52 0.26 -5.04
C SER A 82 -7.78 1.63 -5.66
N ALA A 83 -8.26 1.69 -6.91
CA ALA A 83 -8.39 2.94 -7.68
C ALA A 83 -9.35 3.95 -7.01
N GLU A 84 -10.49 3.50 -6.51
CA GLU A 84 -11.46 4.38 -5.83
C GLU A 84 -10.90 4.90 -4.51
N VAL A 85 -10.20 4.07 -3.74
CA VAL A 85 -9.55 4.47 -2.49
C VAL A 85 -8.42 5.47 -2.78
N LEU A 86 -7.63 5.25 -3.83
CA LEU A 86 -6.61 6.19 -4.26
C LEU A 86 -7.21 7.57 -4.53
N GLU A 87 -8.25 7.63 -5.36
CA GLU A 87 -8.85 8.88 -5.82
C GLU A 87 -9.55 9.65 -4.68
N ARG A 88 -10.36 8.95 -3.89
CA ARG A 88 -11.25 9.57 -2.90
C ARG A 88 -10.63 9.76 -1.52
N VAL A 89 -9.59 8.97 -1.20
CA VAL A 89 -9.00 8.95 0.15
C VAL A 89 -7.54 9.41 0.13
N ILE A 90 -6.72 8.86 -0.77
CA ILE A 90 -5.27 9.11 -0.73
C ILE A 90 -4.90 10.46 -1.36
N ILE A 91 -5.38 10.72 -2.58
CA ILE A 91 -5.07 11.95 -3.31
C ILE A 91 -5.47 13.22 -2.53
N PRO A 92 -6.63 13.30 -1.87
CA PRO A 92 -7.00 14.49 -1.09
C PRO A 92 -6.04 14.81 0.06
N LEU A 93 -5.32 13.83 0.61
CA LEU A 93 -4.34 14.05 1.67
C LEU A 93 -3.03 14.67 1.19
N GLN A 94 -2.75 14.66 -0.13
CA GLN A 94 -1.49 15.14 -0.71
C GLN A 94 -0.26 14.70 0.11
N PRO A 95 -0.03 13.39 0.26
CA PRO A 95 0.99 12.86 1.15
C PRO A 95 2.39 13.31 0.75
N SER A 96 3.26 13.58 1.73
CA SER A 96 4.69 13.80 1.49
C SER A 96 5.46 12.49 1.30
N LYS A 97 4.93 11.41 1.90
CA LYS A 97 5.40 10.04 1.72
C LYS A 97 4.21 9.09 1.65
N ILE A 98 4.30 8.10 0.79
CA ILE A 98 3.33 7.02 0.73
C ILE A 98 4.04 5.67 0.70
N PHE A 99 3.58 4.75 1.54
CA PHE A 99 3.99 3.35 1.54
C PHE A 99 2.87 2.54 0.92
N VAL A 100 3.16 1.82 -0.16
CA VAL A 100 2.18 1.06 -0.94
C VAL A 100 2.47 -0.43 -0.79
N ASN A 101 1.45 -1.22 -0.40
CA ASN A 101 1.58 -2.66 -0.18
C ASN A 101 0.32 -3.39 -0.68
N PHE A 102 0.43 -4.03 -1.84
CA PHE A 102 -0.60 -4.89 -2.44
C PHE A 102 0.02 -6.18 -2.94
N GLY A 103 -0.79 -7.24 -3.06
CA GLY A 103 -0.41 -8.56 -3.56
C GLY A 103 -0.72 -9.71 -2.60
N GLU A 104 -0.98 -9.46 -1.32
CA GLU A 104 -1.28 -10.54 -0.36
C GLU A 104 -2.72 -11.05 -0.48
N GLU A 105 -3.66 -10.17 -0.78
CA GLU A 105 -5.08 -10.50 -0.98
C GLU A 105 -5.43 -10.77 -2.44
N ASP A 106 -4.50 -10.42 -3.33
CA ASP A 106 -4.70 -10.54 -4.77
C ASP A 106 -4.56 -12.00 -5.24
N SER A 107 -5.29 -12.36 -6.29
CA SER A 107 -5.04 -13.55 -7.08
C SER A 107 -4.04 -13.21 -8.18
N VAL A 108 -2.78 -13.60 -7.98
CA VAL A 108 -1.69 -13.31 -8.93
C VAL A 108 -1.43 -14.55 -9.78
N GLU A 109 -2.05 -14.60 -10.96
CA GLU A 109 -1.83 -15.66 -11.94
C GLU A 109 -0.61 -15.37 -12.82
N ASP A 110 -0.47 -14.12 -13.25
CA ASP A 110 0.68 -13.61 -14.00
C ASP A 110 1.34 -12.46 -13.23
N VAL A 111 2.58 -12.68 -12.82
CA VAL A 111 3.36 -11.69 -12.06
C VAL A 111 3.67 -10.46 -12.92
N GLN A 112 3.92 -10.64 -14.22
CA GLN A 112 4.27 -9.51 -15.09
C GLN A 112 3.05 -8.60 -15.31
N GLU A 113 1.88 -9.18 -15.52
CA GLU A 113 0.64 -8.43 -15.62
C GLU A 113 0.32 -7.69 -14.32
N PHE A 114 0.51 -8.33 -13.16
CA PHE A 114 0.32 -7.69 -11.87
C PHE A 114 1.27 -6.51 -11.67
N VAL A 115 2.55 -6.67 -12.00
CA VAL A 115 3.56 -5.60 -11.91
C VAL A 115 3.20 -4.44 -12.85
N ALA A 116 2.69 -4.70 -14.04
CA ALA A 116 2.24 -3.64 -14.96
C ALA A 116 1.04 -2.84 -14.39
N ARG A 117 0.08 -3.53 -13.75
CA ARG A 117 -1.04 -2.84 -13.04
C ARG A 117 -0.53 -2.03 -11.84
N TYR A 118 0.47 -2.55 -11.12
CA TYR A 118 1.11 -1.84 -10.01
C TYR A 118 1.83 -0.58 -10.50
N GLU A 119 2.54 -0.66 -11.64
CA GLU A 119 3.17 0.50 -12.28
C GLU A 119 2.14 1.59 -12.60
N TRP A 120 0.99 1.22 -13.14
CA TRP A 120 -0.09 2.16 -13.41
C TRP A 120 -0.57 2.89 -12.15
N LEU A 121 -0.70 2.18 -11.02
CA LEU A 121 -1.02 2.78 -9.72
C LEU A 121 0.03 3.81 -9.31
N LEU A 122 1.33 3.48 -9.40
CA LEU A 122 2.43 4.38 -9.04
C LEU A 122 2.45 5.63 -9.93
N LEU A 123 2.23 5.47 -11.24
CA LEU A 123 2.16 6.59 -12.18
C LEU A 123 1.01 7.54 -11.86
N ASN A 124 -0.14 7.03 -11.42
CA ASN A 124 -1.25 7.87 -10.97
C ASN A 124 -0.89 8.64 -9.70
N ILE A 125 -0.22 8.03 -8.73
CA ILE A 125 0.26 8.71 -7.53
C ILE A 125 1.26 9.81 -7.90
N HIS A 126 2.24 9.52 -8.75
CA HIS A 126 3.22 10.50 -9.21
C HIS A 126 2.59 11.69 -9.93
N ARG A 127 1.56 11.44 -10.75
CA ARG A 127 0.87 12.47 -11.51
C ARG A 127 0.06 13.41 -10.61
N THR A 128 -0.57 12.86 -9.56
CA THR A 128 -1.53 13.57 -8.71
C THR A 128 -0.91 14.13 -7.43
N CYS A 129 0.14 13.48 -6.91
CA CYS A 129 0.85 13.86 -5.68
C CYS A 129 2.31 14.21 -6.01
N LYS A 130 2.54 15.37 -6.66
CA LYS A 130 3.84 15.74 -7.29
C LYS A 130 5.06 15.75 -6.36
N ASN A 131 4.86 15.99 -5.07
CA ASN A 131 5.95 16.07 -4.08
C ASN A 131 5.99 14.84 -3.16
N CYS A 132 5.36 13.74 -3.56
CA CYS A 132 5.25 12.53 -2.77
C CYS A 132 6.42 11.59 -3.04
N ARG A 133 7.09 11.13 -1.98
CA ARG A 133 8.05 10.03 -2.08
C ARG A 133 7.28 8.72 -1.94
N ILE A 134 7.42 7.85 -2.94
CA ILE A 134 6.72 6.57 -2.98
C ILE A 134 7.66 5.43 -2.55
N TYR A 135 7.17 4.62 -1.63
CA TYR A 135 7.83 3.42 -1.15
C TYR A 135 6.97 2.21 -1.51
N ILE A 136 7.49 1.31 -2.31
CA ILE A 136 6.88 0.02 -2.62
C ILE A 136 7.30 -0.95 -1.52
N VAL A 137 6.35 -1.54 -0.83
CA VAL A 137 6.61 -2.48 0.27
C VAL A 137 6.36 -3.90 -0.23
N SER A 138 7.30 -4.80 0.04
CA SER A 138 7.21 -6.19 -0.42
C SER A 138 5.99 -6.90 0.15
N VAL A 139 5.54 -7.91 -0.56
CA VAL A 139 4.46 -8.81 -0.14
C VAL A 139 5.01 -9.85 0.83
N ARG A 140 4.32 -10.04 1.94
CA ARG A 140 4.60 -11.10 2.91
C ARG A 140 3.51 -12.15 2.83
N SER A 141 3.78 -13.22 2.09
CA SER A 141 2.81 -14.30 1.85
C SER A 141 3.54 -15.61 1.65
N ASP A 142 2.89 -16.71 2.02
CA ASP A 142 3.37 -18.09 1.80
C ASP A 142 3.06 -18.60 0.39
N LYS A 143 2.32 -17.79 -0.41
CA LYS A 143 1.96 -18.13 -1.77
C LYS A 143 3.20 -18.16 -2.67
N SER A 144 3.25 -19.09 -3.62
CA SER A 144 4.41 -19.33 -4.50
C SER A 144 4.80 -18.13 -5.36
N PHE A 145 3.86 -17.25 -5.67
CA PHE A 145 4.11 -16.04 -6.45
C PHE A 145 4.82 -14.93 -5.66
N ALA A 146 4.83 -14.97 -4.32
CA ALA A 146 5.32 -13.87 -3.50
C ALA A 146 6.80 -13.52 -3.78
N GLY A 147 7.66 -14.52 -3.91
CA GLY A 147 9.08 -14.32 -4.26
C GLY A 147 9.28 -13.66 -5.63
N PRO A 148 8.76 -14.25 -6.72
CA PRO A 148 8.79 -13.64 -8.04
C PRO A 148 8.17 -12.24 -8.09
N LEU A 149 7.04 -12.01 -7.40
CA LEU A 149 6.39 -10.72 -7.32
C LEU A 149 7.28 -9.67 -6.62
N ASN A 150 7.87 -10.00 -5.48
CA ASN A 150 8.77 -9.10 -4.76
C ASN A 150 9.99 -8.71 -5.59
N LYS A 151 10.51 -9.64 -6.41
CA LYS A 151 11.58 -9.34 -7.36
C LYS A 151 11.10 -8.34 -8.42
N GLY A 152 9.94 -8.57 -9.04
CA GLY A 152 9.35 -7.66 -10.02
C GLY A 152 9.08 -6.26 -9.43
N LEU A 153 8.56 -6.18 -8.20
CA LEU A 153 8.32 -4.91 -7.49
C LEU A 153 9.64 -4.17 -7.18
N ALA A 154 10.71 -4.89 -6.83
CA ALA A 154 12.02 -4.29 -6.61
C ALA A 154 12.60 -3.70 -7.92
N GLU A 155 12.47 -4.40 -9.05
CA GLU A 155 12.87 -3.93 -10.37
C GLU A 155 12.02 -2.71 -10.78
N LEU A 156 10.70 -2.77 -10.58
CA LEU A 156 9.78 -1.67 -10.83
C LEU A 156 10.15 -0.41 -10.02
N SER A 157 10.58 -0.57 -8.77
CA SER A 157 10.99 0.57 -7.95
C SER A 157 12.16 1.34 -8.56
N GLN A 158 13.10 0.65 -9.19
CA GLN A 158 14.26 1.26 -9.84
C GLN A 158 13.85 2.03 -11.11
N SER A 159 12.97 1.45 -11.93
CA SER A 159 12.52 2.08 -13.18
C SER A 159 11.62 3.30 -12.96
N THR A 160 10.86 3.32 -11.86
CA THR A 160 9.90 4.40 -11.54
C THR A 160 10.44 5.46 -10.57
N GLY A 161 11.70 5.33 -10.11
CA GLY A 161 12.27 6.23 -9.11
C GLY A 161 11.66 6.12 -7.72
N CYS A 162 10.91 5.04 -7.47
CA CYS A 162 10.39 4.69 -6.14
C CYS A 162 11.48 4.02 -5.29
N ARG A 163 11.21 3.83 -4.01
CA ARG A 163 12.09 3.05 -3.12
C ARG A 163 11.41 1.72 -2.77
N PHE A 164 12.17 0.63 -2.81
CA PHE A 164 11.70 -0.68 -2.36
C PHE A 164 12.02 -0.89 -0.89
N VAL A 165 11.05 -1.38 -0.12
CA VAL A 165 11.20 -1.74 1.29
C VAL A 165 10.85 -3.20 1.46
N ASP A 166 11.84 -4.02 1.77
CA ASP A 166 11.62 -5.44 2.00
C ASP A 166 11.16 -5.71 3.44
N ILE A 167 9.96 -6.29 3.56
CA ILE A 167 9.37 -6.76 4.81
C ILE A 167 9.17 -8.29 4.84
N SER A 168 9.64 -9.00 3.82
CA SER A 168 9.47 -10.46 3.71
C SER A 168 10.14 -11.21 4.85
N PHE A 169 11.17 -10.63 5.46
CA PHE A 169 11.91 -11.20 6.58
C PHE A 169 11.89 -10.29 7.81
N GLY A 170 11.87 -10.91 8.99
CA GLY A 170 11.99 -10.19 10.25
C GLY A 170 10.76 -9.38 10.66
N SER A 171 10.98 -8.28 11.36
CA SER A 171 9.92 -7.42 11.87
C SER A 171 9.52 -6.39 10.81
N VAL A 172 8.22 -6.32 10.50
CA VAL A 172 7.66 -5.29 9.60
C VAL A 172 7.97 -3.88 10.11
N PHE A 173 7.82 -3.63 11.42
CA PHE A 173 8.19 -2.37 12.06
C PHE A 173 9.67 -2.04 11.86
N GLY A 174 10.56 -3.02 12.08
CA GLY A 174 11.99 -2.85 11.90
C GLY A 174 12.38 -2.45 10.48
N SER A 175 11.77 -3.06 9.49
CA SER A 175 12.00 -2.77 8.08
C SER A 175 11.47 -1.39 7.65
N LEU A 176 10.31 -0.96 8.17
CA LEU A 176 9.72 0.35 7.85
C LEU A 176 10.38 1.52 8.56
N ARG A 177 10.85 1.32 9.80
CA ARG A 177 11.36 2.38 10.69
C ARG A 177 12.39 3.31 10.05
N PRO A 178 13.41 2.85 9.29
CA PRO A 178 14.40 3.73 8.66
C PRO A 178 13.79 4.73 7.67
N TYR A 179 12.71 4.35 7.00
CA TYR A 179 12.06 5.13 5.96
C TYR A 179 10.96 6.05 6.50
N MET A 180 10.41 5.73 7.68
CA MET A 180 9.38 6.56 8.36
C MET A 180 9.97 7.85 8.89
N ARG A 181 11.16 7.82 9.47
CA ARG A 181 11.81 8.99 10.05
C ARG A 181 11.97 10.09 9.01
N SER A 182 11.57 11.29 9.36
CA SER A 182 11.93 12.50 8.62
C SER A 182 13.41 12.80 8.93
N PHE A 183 14.33 12.23 8.16
CA PHE A 183 15.67 12.79 8.16
C PHE A 183 15.59 14.19 7.56
N PRO A 184 16.30 15.17 8.14
CA PRO A 184 16.61 16.39 7.42
C PRO A 184 17.17 15.94 6.07
N ILE A 185 16.75 16.61 5.01
CA ILE A 185 17.10 16.36 3.61
C ILE A 185 18.49 15.77 3.54
N ASP A 186 18.59 14.52 3.07
CA ASP A 186 19.90 13.89 2.87
C ASP A 186 20.69 14.81 1.95
N PHE A 187 21.79 15.40 2.43
CA PHE A 187 22.63 16.33 1.67
C PHE A 187 23.10 15.71 0.34
N ALA A 188 23.10 14.39 0.23
CA ALA A 188 23.37 13.65 -1.00
C ALA A 188 22.27 13.83 -2.06
N ASP A 189 20.99 13.79 -1.69
CA ASP A 189 19.87 14.01 -2.62
C ASP A 189 19.77 15.48 -3.05
N ALA A 190 20.15 16.42 -2.18
CA ALA A 190 20.18 17.85 -2.52
C ALA A 190 21.31 18.24 -3.50
N MET A 191 22.40 17.45 -3.54
CA MET A 191 23.47 17.65 -4.50
C MET A 191 23.13 17.15 -5.90
N LEU A 192 22.33 16.09 -6.02
CA LEU A 192 21.89 15.54 -7.32
C LEU A 192 20.84 16.45 -8.01
N TYR A 193 20.05 17.22 -7.24
CA TYR A 193 19.04 18.14 -7.79
C TYR A 193 19.65 19.49 -8.27
N LYS A 194 20.90 19.79 -7.94
CA LYS A 194 21.61 21.02 -8.39
C LYS A 194 22.49 20.79 -9.61
N ALA A 195 22.58 19.56 -10.12
CA ALA A 195 23.45 19.17 -11.23
C ALA A 195 22.66 18.79 -12.52
N SER A 196 21.35 19.04 -12.55
CA SER A 196 20.48 18.83 -13.75
C SER A 196 19.83 20.12 -14.20
#